data_61453d189014ad805196aa995f110312
#
_entry.id   61453d189014ad805196aa995f110312
#
_cell.length_a   1.000
_cell.length_b   1.000
_cell.length_c   1.000
_cell.angle_alpha   90.00
_cell.angle_beta   90.00
_cell.angle_gamma   90.00
#
_symmetry.space_group_name_H-M   'P 1'
#
loop_
_entity.id
_entity.type
_entity.pdbx_description
1 polymer ?
#
loop_
_entity_poly.entity_id
_entity_poly.type
_entity_poly.pdbx_seq_one_letter_code
_entity_poly.pdbx_strand_id
1 'polypeptide(L)'
;MSTTKRPPSRILTADHTGITVSNLERSLTFWRDVLGFELSHTAHQIGEMASEITGVQGAEIKLAVVKAPGGHKIELLEYLAPLELKGNVDLRPCDVGFVHVALIVDDLEVILSAINASGWEAAGKPQTLQSGPNAGKRVVYVRDPDGTTIEFMQAPKSS
;
A
#
# COMPACT_ATOMS: atom_id res chain seq x y z
N MET A 1 -31.09 23.80 -8.73
CA MET A 1 -30.64 22.94 -7.59
C MET A 1 -30.60 21.51 -8.08
N SER A 2 -29.41 20.97 -8.30
CA SER A 2 -29.26 19.57 -8.73
C SER A 2 -29.53 18.66 -7.54
N THR A 3 -30.64 17.96 -7.54
CA THR A 3 -30.91 16.87 -6.58
C THR A 3 -30.06 15.68 -7.00
N THR A 4 -28.87 15.56 -6.45
CA THR A 4 -28.09 14.32 -6.57
C THR A 4 -28.92 13.20 -5.94
N LYS A 5 -29.56 12.38 -6.78
CA LYS A 5 -30.27 11.18 -6.33
C LYS A 5 -29.27 10.31 -5.57
N ARG A 6 -29.52 10.09 -4.28
CA ARG A 6 -28.74 9.14 -3.49
C ARG A 6 -28.77 7.78 -4.19
N PRO A 7 -27.63 7.10 -4.36
CA PRO A 7 -27.63 5.75 -4.92
C PRO A 7 -28.45 4.81 -4.04
N PRO A 8 -29.08 3.77 -4.61
CA PRO A 8 -29.92 2.82 -3.88
C PRO A 8 -29.16 2.03 -2.81
N SER A 9 -27.84 1.94 -2.93
CA SER A 9 -26.93 1.38 -1.93
C SER A 9 -25.86 2.42 -1.54
N ARG A 10 -25.37 2.35 -0.30
CA ARG A 10 -24.38 3.28 0.25
C ARG A 10 -23.10 2.54 0.59
N ILE A 11 -21.97 3.17 0.29
CA ILE A 11 -20.68 2.76 0.87
C ILE A 11 -20.72 3.17 2.34
N LEU A 12 -20.47 2.24 3.24
CA LEU A 12 -20.50 2.47 4.69
C LEU A 12 -19.13 2.91 5.21
N THR A 13 -18.06 2.26 4.74
CA THR A 13 -16.68 2.53 5.14
C THR A 13 -15.71 1.93 4.13
N ALA A 14 -14.43 2.35 4.18
CA ALA A 14 -13.33 1.61 3.57
C ALA A 14 -12.86 0.53 4.56
N ASP A 15 -12.57 -0.68 4.08
CA ASP A 15 -12.10 -1.78 4.94
C ASP A 15 -10.58 -1.89 4.93
N HIS A 16 -9.97 -2.06 3.76
CA HIS A 16 -8.52 -2.23 3.61
C HIS A 16 -8.03 -1.74 2.25
N THR A 17 -6.72 -1.66 2.11
CA THR A 17 -6.03 -1.49 0.82
C THR A 17 -5.33 -2.80 0.49
N GLY A 18 -5.66 -3.41 -0.66
CA GLY A 18 -5.01 -4.62 -1.16
C GLY A 18 -3.81 -4.27 -2.05
N ILE A 19 -2.70 -4.98 -1.84
CA ILE A 19 -1.46 -4.83 -2.61
C ILE A 19 -1.00 -6.22 -3.04
N THR A 20 -0.94 -6.46 -4.34
CA THR A 20 -0.36 -7.68 -4.88
C THR A 20 1.16 -7.57 -4.88
N VAL A 21 1.82 -8.57 -4.30
CA VAL A 21 3.28 -8.61 -4.12
C VAL A 21 3.88 -9.85 -4.75
N SER A 22 5.14 -9.79 -5.15
CA SER A 22 5.83 -10.94 -5.74
C SER A 22 6.33 -11.95 -4.70
N ASN A 23 6.54 -11.51 -3.45
CA ASN A 23 6.99 -12.35 -2.34
C ASN A 23 6.37 -11.87 -1.04
N LEU A 24 5.43 -12.64 -0.52
CA LEU A 24 4.65 -12.28 0.68
C LEU A 24 5.51 -12.15 1.93
N GLU A 25 6.45 -13.08 2.15
CA GLU A 25 7.30 -13.07 3.34
C GLU A 25 8.21 -11.85 3.39
N ARG A 26 8.81 -11.48 2.25
CA ARG A 26 9.62 -10.26 2.12
C ARG A 26 8.78 -9.02 2.40
N SER A 27 7.61 -8.91 1.80
CA SER A 27 6.72 -7.77 2.00
C SER A 27 6.19 -7.71 3.43
N LEU A 28 5.83 -8.85 4.02
CA LEU A 28 5.38 -8.93 5.40
C LEU A 28 6.49 -8.50 6.38
N THR A 29 7.72 -8.93 6.16
CA THR A 29 8.88 -8.49 6.96
C THR A 29 9.03 -6.98 6.90
N PHE A 30 8.91 -6.38 5.71
CA PHE A 30 8.97 -4.92 5.58
C PHE A 30 7.84 -4.22 6.34
N TRP A 31 6.60 -4.60 6.10
CA TRP A 31 5.45 -3.94 6.73
C TRP A 31 5.41 -4.14 8.25
N ARG A 32 5.70 -5.35 8.73
CA ARG A 32 5.67 -5.70 10.15
C ARG A 32 6.95 -5.22 10.87
N ASP A 33 8.13 -5.61 10.38
CA ASP A 33 9.37 -5.47 11.13
C ASP A 33 10.06 -4.12 10.91
N VAL A 34 9.94 -3.53 9.71
CA VAL A 34 10.52 -2.21 9.39
C VAL A 34 9.54 -1.09 9.68
N LEU A 35 8.27 -1.20 9.23
CA LEU A 35 7.27 -0.15 9.43
C LEU A 35 6.51 -0.27 10.76
N GLY A 36 6.63 -1.38 11.47
CA GLY A 36 6.00 -1.57 12.77
C GLY A 36 4.50 -1.83 12.74
N PHE A 37 3.97 -2.33 11.62
CA PHE A 37 2.56 -2.71 11.54
C PHE A 37 2.31 -4.01 12.31
N GLU A 38 1.13 -4.15 12.89
CA GLU A 38 0.71 -5.36 13.56
C GLU A 38 0.16 -6.39 12.57
N LEU A 39 0.68 -7.64 12.59
CA LEU A 39 0.09 -8.72 11.83
C LEU A 39 -1.26 -9.11 12.44
N SER A 40 -2.33 -8.94 11.67
CA SER A 40 -3.67 -9.33 12.07
C SER A 40 -3.92 -10.83 11.85
N HIS A 41 -3.74 -11.28 10.62
CA HIS A 41 -3.91 -12.70 10.25
C HIS A 41 -3.27 -12.99 8.89
N THR A 42 -3.19 -14.29 8.60
CA THR A 42 -2.82 -14.81 7.28
C THR A 42 -3.92 -15.72 6.77
N ALA A 43 -4.02 -15.89 5.46
CA ALA A 43 -4.93 -16.84 4.84
C ALA A 43 -4.34 -17.40 3.54
N HIS A 44 -4.93 -18.53 3.12
CA HIS A 44 -4.64 -19.16 1.85
C HIS A 44 -5.96 -19.40 1.13
N GLN A 45 -6.15 -18.75 0.01
CA GLN A 45 -7.38 -18.85 -0.79
C GLN A 45 -7.08 -19.62 -2.08
N ILE A 46 -7.90 -20.62 -2.36
CA ILE A 46 -7.74 -21.50 -3.53
C ILE A 46 -9.12 -21.99 -4.00
N GLY A 47 -9.19 -22.40 -5.26
CA GLY A 47 -10.37 -23.00 -5.86
C GLY A 47 -11.34 -21.99 -6.47
N GLU A 48 -12.58 -22.44 -6.68
CA GLU A 48 -13.61 -21.67 -7.36
C GLU A 48 -13.88 -20.32 -6.69
N MET A 49 -13.94 -20.29 -5.37
CA MET A 49 -14.19 -19.06 -4.62
C MET A 49 -13.12 -17.98 -4.89
N ALA A 50 -11.84 -18.35 -4.91
CA ALA A 50 -10.77 -17.42 -5.20
C ALA A 50 -10.86 -16.88 -6.65
N SER A 51 -11.18 -17.76 -7.59
CA SER A 51 -11.36 -17.39 -9.01
C SER A 51 -12.54 -16.45 -9.21
N GLU A 52 -13.68 -16.73 -8.59
CA GLU A 52 -14.91 -15.93 -8.72
C GLU A 52 -14.77 -14.55 -8.07
N ILE A 53 -14.13 -14.46 -6.88
CA ILE A 53 -13.93 -13.17 -6.19
C ILE A 53 -12.99 -12.25 -6.98
N THR A 54 -11.92 -12.81 -7.53
CA THR A 54 -10.86 -12.02 -8.17
C THR A 54 -11.04 -11.84 -9.68
N GLY A 55 -11.88 -12.67 -10.30
CA GLY A 55 -11.97 -12.75 -11.76
C GLY A 55 -10.74 -13.38 -12.42
N VAL A 56 -9.82 -13.95 -11.63
CA VAL A 56 -8.62 -14.61 -12.14
C VAL A 56 -8.83 -16.11 -12.08
N GLN A 57 -9.05 -16.74 -13.23
CA GLN A 57 -9.32 -18.17 -13.32
C GLN A 57 -8.13 -18.99 -12.80
N GLY A 58 -8.40 -19.92 -11.91
CA GLY A 58 -7.37 -20.77 -11.27
C GLY A 58 -6.54 -20.04 -10.21
N ALA A 59 -7.05 -18.93 -9.66
CA ALA A 59 -6.34 -18.18 -8.64
C ALA A 59 -6.03 -19.04 -7.39
N GLU A 60 -4.79 -18.99 -6.96
CA GLU A 60 -4.31 -19.46 -5.68
C GLU A 60 -3.52 -18.34 -5.02
N ILE A 61 -3.92 -17.91 -3.83
CA ILE A 61 -3.44 -16.71 -3.18
C ILE A 61 -3.06 -16.99 -1.74
N LYS A 62 -1.83 -16.67 -1.38
CA LYS A 62 -1.44 -16.48 0.03
C LYS A 62 -1.58 -15.01 0.37
N LEU A 63 -2.15 -14.71 1.52
CA LEU A 63 -2.28 -13.33 1.96
C LEU A 63 -1.93 -13.14 3.44
N ALA A 64 -1.53 -11.93 3.76
CA ALA A 64 -1.34 -11.45 5.12
C ALA A 64 -1.98 -10.08 5.27
N VAL A 65 -2.71 -9.87 6.35
CA VAL A 65 -3.28 -8.57 6.68
C VAL A 65 -2.49 -7.96 7.82
N VAL A 66 -1.95 -6.78 7.59
CA VAL A 66 -1.24 -5.98 8.60
C VAL A 66 -2.03 -4.71 8.89
N LYS A 67 -1.95 -4.23 10.13
CA LYS A 67 -2.72 -3.10 10.64
C LYS A 67 -1.80 -1.97 11.05
N ALA A 68 -2.03 -0.80 10.49
CA ALA A 68 -1.34 0.42 10.87
C ALA A 68 -1.77 0.93 12.24
N PRO A 69 -0.93 1.70 12.94
CA PRO A 69 -1.41 2.59 13.99
C PRO A 69 -2.57 3.44 13.46
N GLY A 70 -3.65 3.57 14.23
CA GLY A 70 -4.87 4.24 13.76
C GLY A 70 -5.87 3.33 13.03
N GLY A 71 -5.52 2.07 12.75
CA GLY A 71 -6.45 1.01 12.39
C GLY A 71 -6.60 0.71 10.90
N HIS A 72 -5.99 1.47 9.99
CA HIS A 72 -6.03 1.14 8.56
C HIS A 72 -5.33 -0.19 8.29
N LYS A 73 -5.96 -1.04 7.46
CA LYS A 73 -5.44 -2.36 7.13
C LYS A 73 -4.81 -2.37 5.73
N ILE A 74 -3.69 -3.04 5.61
CA ILE A 74 -3.06 -3.39 4.33
C ILE A 74 -3.14 -4.91 4.17
N GLU A 75 -3.73 -5.37 3.08
CA GLU A 75 -3.76 -6.77 2.70
C GLU A 75 -2.70 -7.02 1.63
N LEU A 76 -1.69 -7.82 1.98
CA LEU A 76 -0.62 -8.23 1.07
C LEU A 76 -1.00 -9.57 0.44
N LEU A 77 -1.03 -9.64 -0.89
CA LEU A 77 -1.48 -10.82 -1.63
C LEU A 77 -0.37 -11.33 -2.55
N GLU A 78 0.04 -12.57 -2.38
CA GLU A 78 0.91 -13.27 -3.32
C GLU A 78 0.10 -14.31 -4.10
N TYR A 79 -0.02 -14.11 -5.42
CA TYR A 79 -0.63 -15.08 -6.29
C TYR A 79 0.38 -16.19 -6.59
N LEU A 80 0.08 -17.41 -6.17
CA LEU A 80 0.86 -18.61 -6.46
C LEU A 80 0.50 -19.22 -7.81
N ALA A 81 -0.74 -19.00 -8.26
CA ALA A 81 -1.28 -19.42 -9.55
C ALA A 81 -2.33 -18.42 -10.06
N PRO A 82 -2.53 -18.29 -11.38
CA PRO A 82 -1.71 -18.85 -12.44
C PRO A 82 -0.43 -18.02 -12.67
N LEU A 83 0.72 -18.67 -12.73
CA LEU A 83 2.01 -17.98 -12.87
C LEU A 83 2.18 -17.29 -14.22
N GLU A 84 1.62 -17.86 -15.28
CA GLU A 84 1.68 -17.31 -16.64
C GLU A 84 0.92 -15.99 -16.82
N LEU A 85 0.01 -15.67 -15.92
CA LEU A 85 -0.74 -14.41 -15.94
C LEU A 85 -0.10 -13.32 -15.04
N LYS A 86 0.92 -13.69 -14.27
CA LYS A 86 1.62 -12.71 -13.42
C LYS A 86 2.46 -11.78 -14.28
N GLY A 87 2.04 -10.53 -14.35
CA GLY A 87 2.80 -9.45 -14.96
C GLY A 87 3.56 -8.64 -13.92
N ASN A 88 4.59 -7.94 -14.38
CA ASN A 88 5.20 -6.85 -13.65
C ASN A 88 5.09 -5.60 -14.51
N VAL A 89 4.35 -4.61 -14.03
CA VAL A 89 4.15 -3.34 -14.74
C VAL A 89 4.86 -2.25 -13.96
N ASP A 90 5.91 -1.70 -14.54
CA ASP A 90 6.63 -0.56 -13.95
C ASP A 90 5.86 0.74 -14.21
N LEU A 91 4.77 0.95 -13.46
CA LEU A 91 3.97 2.18 -13.51
C LEU A 91 4.72 3.33 -12.84
N ARG A 92 4.74 4.46 -13.54
CA ARG A 92 5.21 5.73 -12.97
C ARG A 92 4.06 6.42 -12.25
N PRO A 93 4.31 7.32 -11.32
CA PRO A 93 3.25 8.06 -10.61
C PRO A 93 2.29 8.85 -11.52
N CYS A 94 2.68 9.15 -12.75
CA CYS A 94 1.84 9.84 -13.73
C CYS A 94 1.02 8.90 -14.63
N ASP A 95 1.22 7.60 -14.56
CA ASP A 95 0.48 6.65 -15.40
C ASP A 95 -0.91 6.40 -14.81
N VAL A 96 -1.92 6.37 -15.69
CA VAL A 96 -3.32 6.16 -15.28
C VAL A 96 -3.47 4.77 -14.66
N GLY A 97 -4.10 4.72 -13.48
CA GLY A 97 -4.23 3.49 -12.71
C GLY A 97 -3.17 3.33 -11.60
N PHE A 98 -2.17 4.22 -11.55
CA PHE A 98 -1.20 4.23 -10.46
C PHE A 98 -1.88 4.58 -9.13
N VAL A 99 -1.53 3.87 -8.07
CA VAL A 99 -2.08 4.04 -6.72
C VAL A 99 -0.93 4.08 -5.71
N HIS A 100 -1.06 4.88 -4.67
CA HIS A 100 -0.16 4.88 -3.52
C HIS A 100 -0.93 4.93 -2.21
N VAL A 101 -0.28 4.52 -1.14
CA VAL A 101 -0.77 4.65 0.24
C VAL A 101 0.06 5.72 0.94
N ALA A 102 -0.60 6.68 1.59
CA ALA A 102 0.07 7.72 2.35
C ALA A 102 0.12 7.36 3.84
N LEU A 103 1.30 7.43 4.43
CA LEU A 103 1.57 7.16 5.84
C LEU A 103 2.20 8.40 6.50
N ILE A 104 1.72 8.73 7.70
CA ILE A 104 2.28 9.82 8.49
C ILE A 104 3.36 9.26 9.41
N VAL A 105 4.53 9.88 9.40
CA VAL A 105 5.68 9.50 10.23
C VAL A 105 6.10 10.68 11.11
N ASP A 106 6.72 10.38 12.23
CA ASP A 106 7.29 11.36 13.16
C ASP A 106 8.68 11.85 12.72
N ASP A 107 9.49 10.97 12.12
CA ASP A 107 10.82 11.32 11.60
C ASP A 107 11.09 10.64 10.25
N LEU A 108 11.09 11.46 9.20
CA LEU A 108 11.27 10.99 7.82
C LEU A 108 12.68 10.47 7.54
N GLU A 109 13.70 11.05 8.15
CA GLU A 109 15.08 10.60 7.94
C GLU A 109 15.34 9.23 8.56
N VAL A 110 14.77 8.99 9.75
CA VAL A 110 14.89 7.70 10.42
C VAL A 110 14.20 6.60 9.62
N ILE A 111 12.97 6.85 9.16
CA ILE A 111 12.23 5.85 8.39
C ILE A 111 12.89 5.57 7.03
N LEU A 112 13.39 6.60 6.35
CA LEU A 112 14.09 6.41 5.07
C LEU A 112 15.37 5.60 5.22
N SER A 113 16.12 5.80 6.30
CA SER A 113 17.31 5.00 6.61
C SER A 113 16.97 3.53 6.81
N ALA A 114 15.92 3.22 7.57
CA ALA A 114 15.45 1.85 7.79
C ALA A 114 14.93 1.20 6.50
N ILE A 115 14.22 1.96 5.67
CA ILE A 115 13.69 1.51 4.38
C ILE A 115 14.81 1.15 3.42
N ASN A 116 15.83 2.01 3.29
CA ASN A 116 16.98 1.74 2.41
C ASN A 116 17.72 0.46 2.83
N ALA A 117 17.85 0.21 4.13
CA ALA A 117 18.47 -1.01 4.64
C ALA A 117 17.66 -2.28 4.31
N SER A 118 16.39 -2.18 4.02
CA SER A 118 15.50 -3.30 3.67
C SER A 118 15.27 -3.49 2.16
N GLY A 119 15.91 -2.68 1.31
CA GLY A 119 15.87 -2.81 -0.15
C GLY A 119 14.76 -2.01 -0.84
N TRP A 120 14.07 -1.12 -0.11
CA TRP A 120 13.17 -0.13 -0.69
C TRP A 120 13.93 1.17 -0.93
N GLU A 121 13.51 1.95 -1.91
CA GLU A 121 14.19 3.17 -2.29
C GLU A 121 13.24 4.35 -2.40
N ALA A 122 13.74 5.53 -2.04
CA ALA A 122 13.03 6.77 -2.30
C ALA A 122 13.01 7.06 -3.81
N ALA A 123 11.83 7.39 -4.34
CA ALA A 123 11.68 7.77 -5.75
C ALA A 123 12.28 9.16 -6.06
N GLY A 124 12.55 9.94 -5.02
CA GLY A 124 13.13 11.27 -5.12
C GLY A 124 13.64 11.75 -3.76
N LYS A 125 13.84 13.04 -3.64
CA LYS A 125 14.27 13.66 -2.37
C LYS A 125 13.06 14.21 -1.62
N PRO A 126 13.02 14.09 -0.27
CA PRO A 126 11.98 14.73 0.52
C PRO A 126 11.84 16.22 0.21
N GLN A 127 10.61 16.67 0.00
CA GLN A 127 10.28 18.06 -0.28
C GLN A 127 9.28 18.59 0.74
N THR A 128 9.35 19.88 1.04
CA THR A 128 8.36 20.55 1.87
C THR A 128 7.26 21.14 0.98
N LEU A 129 6.02 20.77 1.25
CA LEU A 129 4.86 21.29 0.52
C LEU A 129 4.68 22.79 0.84
N GLN A 130 4.58 23.62 -0.19
CA GLN A 130 4.54 25.08 -0.02
C GLN A 130 3.11 25.62 0.12
N SER A 131 2.09 24.84 -0.26
CA SER A 131 0.70 25.30 -0.29
C SER A 131 -0.29 24.15 -0.08
N GLY A 132 -1.57 24.51 0.05
CA GLY A 132 -2.66 23.55 0.24
C GLY A 132 -2.82 23.06 1.69
N PRO A 133 -3.73 22.10 1.93
CA PRO A 133 -4.04 21.61 3.28
C PRO A 133 -2.86 20.96 3.98
N ASN A 134 -1.87 20.50 3.24
CA ASN A 134 -0.67 19.83 3.75
C ASN A 134 0.58 20.71 3.72
N ALA A 135 0.42 22.04 3.55
CA ALA A 135 1.54 22.99 3.56
C ALA A 135 2.40 22.82 4.82
N GLY A 136 3.71 22.87 4.66
CA GLY A 136 4.70 22.70 5.73
C GLY A 136 5.07 21.23 6.02
N LYS A 137 4.29 20.25 5.54
CA LYS A 137 4.68 18.83 5.66
C LYS A 137 5.81 18.50 4.68
N ARG A 138 6.73 17.64 5.13
CA ARG A 138 7.74 17.04 4.26
C ARG A 138 7.21 15.73 3.72
N VAL A 139 7.35 15.51 2.43
CA VAL A 139 6.81 14.33 1.74
C VAL A 139 7.83 13.72 0.79
N VAL A 140 7.73 12.40 0.61
CA VAL A 140 8.51 11.66 -0.38
C VAL A 140 7.77 10.37 -0.76
N TYR A 141 7.91 9.95 -2.01
CA TYR A 141 7.50 8.62 -2.46
C TYR A 141 8.65 7.63 -2.31
N VAL A 142 8.32 6.44 -1.84
CA VAL A 142 9.22 5.29 -1.76
C VAL A 142 8.62 4.16 -2.57
N ARG A 143 9.44 3.46 -3.34
CA ARG A 143 9.02 2.31 -4.16
C ARG A 143 9.83 1.08 -3.80
N ASP A 144 9.16 -0.05 -3.72
CA ASP A 144 9.81 -1.35 -3.60
C ASP A 144 10.16 -1.94 -4.99
N PRO A 145 10.86 -3.09 -5.05
CA PRO A 145 11.17 -3.74 -6.32
C PRO A 145 9.94 -4.19 -7.13
N ASP A 146 8.77 -4.34 -6.50
CA ASP A 146 7.50 -4.65 -7.19
C ASP A 146 6.80 -3.40 -7.73
N GLY A 147 7.36 -2.21 -7.48
CA GLY A 147 6.76 -0.94 -7.88
C GLY A 147 5.67 -0.44 -6.95
N THR A 148 5.40 -1.11 -5.83
CA THR A 148 4.48 -0.62 -4.80
C THR A 148 4.99 0.72 -4.26
N THR A 149 4.12 1.71 -4.23
CA THR A 149 4.49 3.06 -3.81
C THR A 149 3.81 3.43 -2.51
N ILE A 150 4.62 3.97 -1.59
CA ILE A 150 4.17 4.56 -0.33
C ILE A 150 4.60 6.02 -0.32
N GLU A 151 3.67 6.92 0.02
CA GLU A 151 3.97 8.32 0.34
C GLU A 151 4.21 8.45 1.84
N PHE A 152 5.41 8.87 2.22
CA PHE A 152 5.67 9.21 3.62
C PHE A 152 5.54 10.71 3.82
N MET A 153 4.79 11.09 4.86
CA MET A 153 4.48 12.48 5.20
C MET A 153 4.89 12.74 6.65
N GLN A 154 5.73 13.74 6.85
CA GLN A 154 6.11 14.22 8.20
C GLN A 154 5.53 15.61 8.43
N ALA A 155 4.82 15.79 9.55
CA ALA A 155 4.36 17.10 9.97
C ALA A 155 5.57 18.03 10.32
N PRO A 156 5.42 19.36 10.22
CA PRO A 156 6.44 20.28 10.73
C PRO A 156 6.80 19.94 12.18
N LYS A 157 8.10 19.94 12.50
CA LYS A 157 8.52 19.80 13.92
C LYS A 157 7.96 20.99 14.68
N SER A 158 7.26 20.73 15.77
CA SER A 158 6.82 21.78 16.70
C SER A 158 8.06 22.55 17.19
N SER A 159 8.03 23.87 17.06
CA SER A 159 9.08 24.77 17.58
C SER A 159 9.10 24.74 19.07
#